data_e09d19c4f2d8de428a964515171aebbf
#
_entry.id   e09d19c4f2d8de428a964515171aebbf
#
_cell.length_a   1.000
_cell.length_b   1.000
_cell.length_c   1.000
_cell.angle_alpha   90.00
_cell.angle_beta   90.00
_cell.angle_gamma   90.00
#
_symmetry.space_group_name_H-M   'P 1'
#
loop_
_entity.id
_entity.type
_entity.pdbx_description
1 polymer ?
#
loop_
_entity_poly.entity_id
_entity_poly.type
_entity_poly.pdbx_seq_one_letter_code
_entity_poly.pdbx_strand_id
1 'polypeptide(L)'
;QMCIRDRIQGGFLFYGIVGNVKIAVFRNEELIPLGTGHTVDVLAQDKYVEGVLTREDALSMLQEKRIYNYLGRDGFKEIQFYDKPVRLQEGDVVSVFSNGMQESVTWKEMEDCLARKKNCKRMAFDLVELVNQKKGDKDNASVILIRVGEMT
;
A
#
# COMPACT_ATOMS: atom_id res chain seq x y z
N GLN A 1 1.53 13.21 -4.40
CA GLN A 1 2.95 12.85 -4.20
C GLN A 1 3.03 11.73 -3.18
N MET A 2 3.62 10.62 -3.57
CA MET A 2 3.78 9.44 -2.73
C MET A 2 5.00 9.61 -1.83
N CYS A 3 4.84 9.40 -0.53
CA CYS A 3 5.97 9.35 0.38
C CYS A 3 5.87 8.12 1.28
N ILE A 4 6.68 7.13 0.96
CA ILE A 4 7.03 6.04 1.87
C ILE A 4 8.50 6.19 2.21
N ARG A 5 8.83 5.98 3.47
CA ARG A 5 10.17 5.70 3.91
C ARG A 5 10.18 4.33 4.57
N ASP A 6 10.99 3.44 4.04
CA ASP A 6 11.18 2.11 4.56
C ASP A 6 12.66 1.84 4.84
N ARG A 7 12.91 0.94 5.77
CA ARG A 7 14.24 0.45 6.12
C ARG A 7 14.15 -1.02 6.51
N ILE A 8 14.95 -1.84 5.87
CA ILE A 8 15.14 -3.23 6.27
C ILE A 8 16.48 -3.34 7.01
N GLN A 9 16.43 -3.80 8.26
CA GLN A 9 17.62 -3.99 9.08
C GLN A 9 17.46 -5.20 9.99
N GLY A 10 18.42 -6.11 9.99
CA GLY A 10 18.43 -7.29 10.87
C GLY A 10 17.19 -8.18 10.70
N GLY A 11 16.66 -8.30 9.49
CA GLY A 11 15.44 -9.07 9.23
C GLY A 11 14.14 -8.40 9.66
N PHE A 12 14.17 -7.11 9.98
CA PHE A 12 12.98 -6.32 10.33
C PHE A 12 12.74 -5.20 9.31
N LEU A 13 11.47 -5.02 8.97
CA LEU A 13 10.98 -3.91 8.16
C LEU A 13 10.43 -2.83 9.06
N PHE A 14 10.99 -1.63 8.94
CA PHE A 14 10.50 -0.38 9.52
C PHE A 14 9.93 0.47 8.40
N TYR A 15 8.77 1.08 8.60
CA TYR A 15 8.16 1.91 7.55
C TYR A 15 7.31 3.05 8.10
N GLY A 16 7.18 4.09 7.28
CA GLY A 16 6.28 5.21 7.51
C GLY A 16 5.55 5.57 6.22
N ILE A 17 4.28 5.86 6.30
CA ILE A 17 3.42 6.18 5.16
C ILE A 17 2.86 7.59 5.29
N VAL A 18 2.91 8.34 4.19
CA VAL A 18 2.21 9.62 4.03
C VAL A 18 1.52 9.63 2.67
N GLY A 19 0.25 9.97 2.64
CA GLY A 19 -0.55 10.04 1.43
C GLY A 19 -1.19 8.71 1.04
N ASN A 20 -1.54 8.55 -0.23
CA ASN A 20 -2.23 7.37 -0.75
C ASN A 20 -1.26 6.38 -1.39
N VAL A 21 -0.54 5.68 -0.53
CA VAL A 21 0.41 4.62 -0.92
C VAL A 21 0.11 3.40 -0.07
N LYS A 22 0.26 2.22 -0.62
CA LYS A 22 0.14 0.97 0.12
C LYS A 22 1.49 0.28 0.20
N ILE A 23 1.74 -0.31 1.36
CA ILE A 23 2.83 -1.25 1.58
C ILE A 23 2.23 -2.58 2.02
N ALA A 24 2.77 -3.67 1.50
CA ALA A 24 2.32 -5.02 1.81
C ALA A 24 3.49 -6.00 1.80
N VAL A 25 3.33 -7.12 2.48
CA VAL A 25 4.24 -8.26 2.42
C VAL A 25 3.52 -9.43 1.78
N PHE A 26 4.07 -9.95 0.71
CA PHE A 26 3.61 -11.21 0.12
C PHE A 26 4.34 -12.36 0.80
N ARG A 27 3.58 -13.22 1.48
CA ARG A 27 4.05 -14.37 2.25
C ARG A 27 3.05 -15.50 2.14
N ASN A 28 3.50 -16.73 1.96
CA ASN A 28 2.64 -17.93 1.88
C ASN A 28 1.47 -17.78 0.89
N GLU A 29 1.74 -17.20 -0.28
CA GLU A 29 0.76 -16.94 -1.34
C GLU A 29 -0.33 -15.90 -1.00
N GLU A 30 -0.18 -15.18 0.11
CA GLU A 30 -1.06 -14.11 0.54
C GLU A 30 -0.34 -12.76 0.54
N LEU A 31 -1.03 -11.72 0.10
CA LEU A 31 -0.56 -10.34 0.14
C LEU A 31 -1.13 -9.63 1.37
N ILE A 32 -0.32 -9.48 2.40
CA ILE A 32 -0.68 -8.95 3.71
C ILE A 32 -0.48 -7.43 3.72
N PRO A 33 -1.54 -6.61 3.81
CA PRO A 33 -1.39 -5.16 3.89
C PRO A 33 -0.77 -4.74 5.22
N LEU A 34 0.16 -3.78 5.18
CA LEU A 34 0.82 -3.24 6.36
C LEU A 34 0.34 -1.82 6.72
N GLY A 35 -0.35 -1.14 5.84
CA GLY A 35 -0.85 0.20 6.10
C GLY A 35 -1.97 0.62 5.16
N THR A 36 -2.80 1.54 5.61
CA THR A 36 -4.03 1.95 4.92
C THR A 36 -3.90 3.22 4.08
N GLY A 37 -2.90 4.07 4.39
CA GLY A 37 -2.73 5.38 3.74
C GLY A 37 -3.66 6.46 4.32
N HIS A 38 -3.60 7.67 3.74
CA HIS A 38 -4.30 8.85 4.23
C HIS A 38 -5.36 9.33 3.23
N THR A 39 -6.41 8.55 3.04
CA THR A 39 -7.57 8.90 2.20
C THR A 39 -8.81 9.18 3.05
N VAL A 40 -9.74 9.98 2.53
CA VAL A 40 -10.94 10.41 3.28
C VAL A 40 -11.82 9.22 3.68
N ASP A 41 -11.92 8.20 2.86
CA ASP A 41 -12.65 6.96 3.18
C ASP A 41 -12.03 6.21 4.38
N VAL A 42 -10.70 6.12 4.46
CA VAL A 42 -10.01 5.53 5.62
C VAL A 42 -10.23 6.38 6.87
N LEU A 43 -10.08 7.71 6.76
CA LEU A 43 -10.35 8.62 7.87
C LEU A 43 -11.79 8.50 8.38
N ALA A 44 -12.77 8.37 7.48
CA ALA A 44 -14.17 8.20 7.84
C ALA A 44 -14.42 6.91 8.63
N GLN A 45 -13.78 5.80 8.21
CA GLN A 45 -13.86 4.53 8.92
C GLN A 45 -13.27 4.64 10.33
N ASP A 46 -12.08 5.22 10.47
CA ASP A 46 -11.41 5.40 11.76
C ASP A 46 -12.26 6.27 12.68
N LYS A 47 -12.80 7.40 12.19
CA LYS A 47 -13.66 8.30 12.96
C LYS A 47 -15.00 7.70 13.35
N TYR A 48 -15.56 6.80 12.54
CA TYR A 48 -16.73 6.02 12.90
C TYR A 48 -16.44 5.03 14.03
N VAL A 49 -15.32 4.31 13.95
CA VAL A 49 -14.91 3.36 15.00
C VAL A 49 -14.63 4.09 16.32
N GLU A 50 -14.03 5.30 16.26
CA GLU A 50 -13.80 6.16 17.43
C GLU A 50 -15.11 6.78 17.99
N GLY A 51 -16.23 6.62 17.31
CA GLY A 51 -17.52 7.21 17.73
C GLY A 51 -17.66 8.71 17.48
N VAL A 52 -16.78 9.29 16.65
CA VAL A 52 -16.78 10.73 16.31
C VAL A 52 -17.76 11.03 15.18
N LEU A 53 -17.93 10.10 14.24
CA LEU A 53 -18.90 10.23 13.13
C LEU A 53 -20.09 9.29 13.32
N THR A 54 -21.25 9.73 12.86
CA THR A 54 -22.41 8.85 12.72
C THR A 54 -22.18 7.86 11.57
N ARG A 55 -22.94 6.77 11.54
CA ARG A 55 -22.91 5.82 10.43
C ARG A 55 -23.25 6.46 9.10
N GLU A 56 -24.22 7.37 9.10
CA GLU A 56 -24.70 8.05 7.90
C GLU A 56 -23.62 8.98 7.32
N ASP A 57 -22.97 9.78 8.18
CA ASP A 57 -21.86 10.64 7.78
C ASP A 57 -20.68 9.83 7.24
N ALA A 58 -20.30 8.76 7.94
CA ALA A 58 -19.22 7.89 7.50
C ALA A 58 -19.51 7.26 6.13
N LEU A 59 -20.73 6.75 5.90
CA LEU A 59 -21.12 6.17 4.62
C LEU A 59 -21.07 7.18 3.47
N SER A 60 -21.45 8.44 3.71
CA SER A 60 -21.37 9.50 2.70
C SER A 60 -19.91 9.78 2.27
N MET A 61 -18.96 9.61 3.15
CA MET A 61 -17.53 9.86 2.92
C MET A 61 -16.77 8.65 2.35
N LEU A 62 -17.33 7.43 2.39
CA LEU A 62 -16.64 6.21 1.92
C LEU A 62 -16.32 6.22 0.42
N GLN A 63 -17.03 7.01 -0.38
CA GLN A 63 -16.79 7.14 -1.80
C GLN A 63 -15.70 8.18 -2.13
N GLU A 64 -15.30 8.98 -1.15
CA GLU A 64 -14.27 9.99 -1.32
C GLU A 64 -12.87 9.40 -1.15
N LYS A 65 -12.24 9.04 -2.25
CA LYS A 65 -10.84 8.58 -2.26
C LYS A 65 -9.82 9.72 -2.28
N ARG A 66 -10.24 10.93 -1.95
CA ARG A 66 -9.38 12.11 -1.90
C ARG A 66 -8.35 11.97 -0.77
N ILE A 67 -7.10 12.34 -1.06
CA ILE A 67 -6.01 12.35 -0.07
C ILE A 67 -6.23 13.54 0.87
N TYR A 68 -6.32 13.29 2.17
CA TYR A 68 -6.47 14.36 3.17
C TYR A 68 -5.16 14.79 3.81
N ASN A 69 -4.12 13.95 3.75
CA ASN A 69 -2.83 14.23 4.38
C ASN A 69 -1.68 13.88 3.42
N TYR A 70 -0.81 14.86 3.14
CA TYR A 70 0.33 14.71 2.23
C TYR A 70 1.45 15.70 2.60
N LEU A 71 2.68 15.40 2.20
CA LEU A 71 3.82 16.28 2.44
C LEU A 71 3.67 17.60 1.67
N GLY A 72 3.91 18.72 2.37
CA GLY A 72 3.76 20.06 1.81
C GLY A 72 2.37 20.67 1.95
N ARG A 73 1.45 19.97 2.63
CA ARG A 73 0.16 20.54 3.01
C ARG A 73 0.31 21.48 4.20
N ASP A 74 -0.33 22.65 4.15
CA ASP A 74 -0.51 23.52 5.33
C ASP A 74 -1.27 22.74 6.42
N GLY A 75 -0.71 22.70 7.63
CA GLY A 75 -1.27 21.91 8.72
C GLY A 75 -1.06 20.40 8.60
N PHE A 76 0.03 19.96 7.96
CA PHE A 76 0.47 18.57 7.98
C PHE A 76 0.50 18.02 9.42
N LYS A 77 -0.24 16.96 9.69
CA LYS A 77 -0.47 16.49 11.06
C LYS A 77 0.14 15.14 11.38
N GLU A 78 0.18 14.21 10.42
CA GLU A 78 0.46 12.82 10.77
C GLU A 78 1.32 12.11 9.73
N ILE A 79 2.29 11.36 10.24
CA ILE A 79 2.95 10.27 9.51
C ILE A 79 2.44 8.98 10.14
N GLN A 80 1.93 8.06 9.35
CA GLN A 80 1.58 6.75 9.84
C GLN A 80 2.88 5.95 10.05
N PHE A 81 3.39 5.97 11.26
CA PHE A 81 4.51 5.13 11.70
C PHE A 81 3.97 3.88 12.37
N TYR A 82 4.59 2.76 12.05
CA TYR A 82 4.41 1.55 12.83
C TYR A 82 5.56 1.43 13.83
N ASP A 83 5.23 1.56 15.10
CA ASP A 83 6.15 1.45 16.24
C ASP A 83 6.65 0.01 16.44
N LYS A 84 5.95 -0.99 15.90
CA LYS A 84 6.37 -2.39 15.92
C LYS A 84 6.91 -2.82 14.55
N PRO A 85 8.21 -3.07 14.42
CA PRO A 85 8.79 -3.51 13.15
C PRO A 85 8.22 -4.88 12.74
N VAL A 86 7.99 -5.06 11.45
CA VAL A 86 7.53 -6.33 10.89
C VAL A 86 8.71 -7.26 10.71
N ARG A 87 8.67 -8.43 11.34
CA ARG A 87 9.69 -9.46 11.13
C ARG A 87 9.49 -10.09 9.76
N LEU A 88 10.49 -9.95 8.91
CA LEU A 88 10.54 -10.56 7.60
C LEU A 88 11.03 -12.01 7.68
N GLN A 89 10.65 -12.79 6.70
CA GLN A 89 11.07 -14.18 6.50
C GLN A 89 11.74 -14.32 5.14
N GLU A 90 12.59 -15.32 5.00
CA GLU A 90 13.16 -15.65 3.70
C GLU A 90 12.05 -15.98 2.69
N GLY A 91 12.20 -15.44 1.48
CA GLY A 91 11.21 -15.59 0.42
C GLY A 91 10.08 -14.55 0.42
N ASP A 92 9.92 -13.76 1.49
CA ASP A 92 8.97 -12.65 1.50
C ASP A 92 9.24 -11.69 0.34
N VAL A 93 8.17 -11.08 -0.17
CA VAL A 93 8.28 -9.96 -1.11
C VAL A 93 7.61 -8.74 -0.49
N VAL A 94 8.42 -7.77 -0.07
CA VAL A 94 7.91 -6.44 0.34
C VAL A 94 7.51 -5.71 -0.92
N SER A 95 6.29 -5.19 -0.93
CA SER A 95 5.66 -4.55 -2.09
C SER A 95 5.16 -3.17 -1.71
N VAL A 96 5.49 -2.17 -2.54
CA VAL A 96 5.01 -0.79 -2.40
C VAL A 96 4.28 -0.40 -3.67
N PHE A 97 3.03 0.07 -3.54
CA PHE A 97 2.15 0.38 -4.65
C PHE A 97 1.68 1.83 -4.61
N SER A 98 1.64 2.47 -5.79
CA SER A 98 0.98 3.77 -5.96
C SER A 98 -0.55 3.63 -6.00
N ASN A 99 -1.24 4.77 -5.88
CA ASN A 99 -2.70 4.83 -6.06
C ASN A 99 -3.15 4.27 -7.42
N GLY A 100 -2.52 4.68 -8.51
CA GLY A 100 -2.88 4.21 -9.84
C GLY A 100 -2.78 2.69 -10.03
N MET A 101 -1.87 2.03 -9.30
CA MET A 101 -1.81 0.57 -9.25
C MET A 101 -3.07 -0.01 -8.58
N GLN A 102 -3.47 0.54 -7.43
CA GLN A 102 -4.61 0.05 -6.65
C GLN A 102 -5.96 0.27 -7.34
N GLU A 103 -6.10 1.37 -8.07
CA GLU A 103 -7.33 1.67 -8.81
C GLU A 103 -7.49 0.79 -10.05
N SER A 104 -6.39 0.32 -10.61
CA SER A 104 -6.37 -0.44 -11.84
C SER A 104 -6.35 -1.95 -11.63
N VAL A 105 -5.68 -2.45 -10.59
CA VAL A 105 -5.44 -3.88 -10.37
C VAL A 105 -6.02 -4.29 -9.03
N THR A 106 -6.82 -5.35 -9.01
CA THR A 106 -7.40 -5.89 -7.79
C THR A 106 -6.33 -6.53 -6.91
N TRP A 107 -6.61 -6.62 -5.60
CA TRP A 107 -5.71 -7.27 -4.64
C TRP A 107 -5.40 -8.71 -5.04
N LYS A 108 -6.43 -9.45 -5.50
CA LYS A 108 -6.29 -10.83 -5.96
C LYS A 108 -5.40 -10.97 -7.20
N GLU A 109 -5.54 -10.07 -8.17
CA GLU A 109 -4.68 -10.06 -9.35
C GLU A 109 -3.21 -9.78 -9.00
N MET A 110 -2.97 -8.92 -7.98
CA MET A 110 -1.63 -8.68 -7.46
C MET A 110 -1.05 -9.93 -6.79
N GLU A 111 -1.82 -10.62 -5.94
CA GLU A 111 -1.44 -11.89 -5.33
C GLU A 111 -1.07 -12.95 -6.39
N ASP A 112 -1.94 -13.14 -7.37
CA ASP A 112 -1.74 -14.14 -8.44
C ASP A 112 -0.48 -13.84 -9.26
N CYS A 113 -0.16 -12.54 -9.45
CA CYS A 113 1.06 -12.13 -10.14
C CYS A 113 2.32 -12.45 -9.31
N LEU A 114 2.29 -12.17 -8.01
CA LEU A 114 3.41 -12.41 -7.10
C LEU A 114 3.62 -13.91 -6.83
N ALA A 115 2.55 -14.70 -6.80
CA ALA A 115 2.58 -16.15 -6.62
C ALA A 115 3.33 -16.91 -7.74
N ARG A 116 3.51 -16.30 -8.90
CA ARG A 116 4.24 -16.93 -10.04
C ARG A 116 5.73 -17.14 -9.80
N LYS A 117 6.26 -16.75 -8.64
CA LYS A 117 7.65 -16.96 -8.17
C LYS A 117 8.74 -16.55 -9.16
N LYS A 118 8.47 -15.59 -10.03
CA LYS A 118 9.43 -14.99 -10.96
C LYS A 118 10.41 -14.08 -10.18
N ASN A 119 11.45 -13.59 -10.85
CA ASN A 119 12.29 -12.54 -10.26
C ASN A 119 11.50 -11.21 -10.11
N CYS A 120 11.91 -10.37 -9.16
CA CYS A 120 11.20 -9.11 -8.85
C CYS A 120 11.04 -8.21 -10.08
N LYS A 121 12.05 -8.11 -10.94
CA LYS A 121 11.99 -7.31 -12.18
C LYS A 121 10.83 -7.77 -13.07
N ARG A 122 10.69 -9.08 -13.27
CA ARG A 122 9.62 -9.63 -14.12
C ARG A 122 8.26 -9.48 -13.48
N MET A 123 8.14 -9.69 -12.16
CA MET A 123 6.88 -9.48 -11.44
C MET A 123 6.44 -8.02 -11.47
N ALA A 124 7.36 -7.08 -11.27
CA ALA A 124 7.06 -5.65 -11.37
C ALA A 124 6.59 -5.27 -12.77
N PHE A 125 7.26 -5.80 -13.81
CA PHE A 125 6.83 -5.60 -15.20
C PHE A 125 5.42 -6.17 -15.45
N ASP A 126 5.17 -7.41 -15.03
CA ASP A 126 3.87 -8.06 -15.19
C ASP A 126 2.74 -7.28 -14.48
N LEU A 127 2.99 -6.70 -13.29
CA LEU A 127 2.05 -5.85 -12.57
C LEU A 127 1.73 -4.56 -13.33
N VAL A 128 2.74 -3.89 -13.88
CA VAL A 128 2.53 -2.68 -14.68
C VAL A 128 1.79 -3.01 -15.98
N GLU A 129 2.10 -4.14 -16.62
CA GLU A 129 1.37 -4.60 -17.80
C GLU A 129 -0.11 -4.88 -17.52
N LEU A 130 -0.45 -5.42 -16.33
CA LEU A 130 -1.84 -5.58 -15.91
C LEU A 130 -2.58 -4.23 -15.87
N VAL A 131 -1.94 -3.16 -15.40
CA VAL A 131 -2.51 -1.81 -15.45
C VAL A 131 -2.73 -1.37 -16.90
N ASN A 132 -1.74 -1.56 -17.78
CA ASN A 132 -1.81 -1.14 -19.18
C ASN A 132 -2.92 -1.86 -19.98
N GLN A 133 -3.21 -3.11 -19.63
CA GLN A 133 -4.26 -3.91 -20.27
C GLN A 133 -5.68 -3.47 -19.86
N LYS A 134 -5.85 -2.81 -18.74
CA LYS A 134 -7.15 -2.29 -18.30
C LYS A 134 -7.50 -1.02 -19.07
N LYS A 135 -8.72 -0.95 -19.61
CA LYS A 135 -9.23 0.22 -20.36
C LYS A 135 -9.72 1.29 -19.37
N GLY A 136 -9.53 2.57 -19.71
CA GLY A 136 -10.06 3.70 -18.94
C GLY A 136 -9.03 4.82 -18.74
N ASP A 137 -9.49 5.95 -18.21
CA ASP A 137 -8.64 7.04 -17.77
C ASP A 137 -7.93 6.61 -16.49
N LYS A 138 -6.59 6.54 -16.52
CA LYS A 138 -5.79 5.93 -15.45
C LYS A 138 -4.77 6.91 -14.94
N ASP A 139 -4.59 6.90 -13.63
CA ASP A 139 -3.46 7.55 -12.99
C ASP A 139 -2.16 6.75 -13.25
N ASN A 140 -1.02 7.43 -13.11
CA ASN A 140 0.29 6.80 -13.23
C ASN A 140 0.46 5.71 -12.18
N ALA A 141 0.84 4.51 -12.62
CA ALA A 141 1.06 3.36 -11.75
C ALA A 141 2.56 3.13 -11.52
N SER A 142 2.92 2.93 -10.25
CA SER A 142 4.28 2.58 -9.85
C SER A 142 4.25 1.44 -8.84
N VAL A 143 5.24 0.55 -8.92
CA VAL A 143 5.43 -0.55 -8.00
C VAL A 143 6.92 -0.75 -7.68
N ILE A 144 7.21 -1.02 -6.42
CA ILE A 144 8.54 -1.46 -5.95
C ILE A 144 8.37 -2.83 -5.32
N LEU A 145 9.22 -3.78 -5.69
CA LEU A 145 9.24 -5.12 -5.12
C LEU A 145 10.64 -5.43 -4.59
N ILE A 146 10.71 -5.85 -3.33
CA ILE A 146 11.95 -6.24 -2.65
C ILE A 146 11.76 -7.67 -2.15
N ARG A 147 12.56 -8.61 -2.67
CA ARG A 147 12.57 -9.99 -2.16
C ARG A 147 13.56 -10.12 -1.03
N VAL A 148 13.13 -10.73 0.06
CA VAL A 148 13.99 -11.10 1.17
C VAL A 148 14.76 -12.38 0.78
N GLY A 149 16.07 -12.27 0.71
CA GLY A 149 16.97 -13.40 0.50
C GLY A 149 17.31 -14.14 1.80
N GLU A 150 18.32 -15.00 1.75
CA GLU A 150 18.84 -15.68 2.92
C GLU A 150 19.24 -14.66 4.00
N MET A 151 18.70 -14.83 5.19
CA MET A 151 19.05 -14.03 6.36
C MET A 151 20.13 -14.75 7.13
N THR A 152 21.37 -14.29 6.96
CA THR A 152 22.55 -14.75 7.73
C THR A 152 22.61 -14.09 9.11
#